data_65ba78dcab69649b4619bdb7e227c337
#
_entry.id   65ba78dcab69649b4619bdb7e227c337
#
_cell.length_a   1.000
_cell.length_b   1.000
_cell.length_c   1.000
_cell.angle_alpha   90.00
_cell.angle_beta   90.00
_cell.angle_gamma   90.00
#
_symmetry.space_group_name_H-M   'P 1'
#
loop_
_entity.id
_entity.type
_entity.pdbx_description
1 polymer ?
#
loop_
_entity_poly.entity_id
_entity_poly.type
_entity_poly.pdbx_seq_one_letter_code
_entity_poly.pdbx_strand_id
1 'polypeptide(L)'
;LSDFVPIEAGFGAFSPEIVQFATKATGTDFKSCLIHPTAGALNQDGYTDIEIGDLKYPNNFFRDTFSVTKEGQEIAARNMIPFDVYEEKERARYKKWQLGLQDAYFLGLDDARSYGLLNQPDAIVDTSFMTKNLSEMSDDEFSAWVAEIRGRYNNTTNSTANFNRIALPQAEYFSLDRPFGTFGITRRQVLEEVVRANDGKIVYSRYNTTAGTGGKPRYAVYRHDADYIEGFIPLPYTPYPLYPVNALDMISNC
;
A
#
# COMPACT_ATOMS: atom_id res chain seq x y z
N LEU A 1 -5.57 5.88 0.71
CA LEU A 1 -4.31 5.13 0.88
C LEU A 1 -4.29 4.37 2.20
N SER A 2 -4.68 4.98 3.30
CA SER A 2 -4.74 4.33 4.63
C SER A 2 -5.57 3.05 4.68
N ASP A 3 -6.53 2.86 3.79
CA ASP A 3 -7.25 1.59 3.66
C ASP A 3 -6.38 0.44 3.11
N PHE A 4 -5.31 0.78 2.38
CA PHE A 4 -4.40 -0.18 1.77
C PHE A 4 -3.20 -0.47 2.65
N VAL A 5 -2.59 0.58 3.21
CA VAL A 5 -1.35 0.47 4.01
C VAL A 5 -1.46 1.41 5.20
N PRO A 6 -1.05 1.02 6.42
CA PRO A 6 -0.85 1.95 7.52
C PRO A 6 0.13 3.05 7.10
N ILE A 7 -0.20 4.31 7.39
CA ILE A 7 0.61 5.46 6.96
C ILE A 7 1.09 6.21 8.18
N GLU A 8 2.40 6.34 8.29
CA GLU A 8 3.04 7.26 9.21
C GLU A 8 3.42 8.56 8.48
N ALA A 9 3.01 9.70 9.03
CA ALA A 9 3.23 11.00 8.43
C ALA A 9 4.02 11.93 9.35
N GLY A 10 4.85 12.80 8.74
CA GLY A 10 5.61 13.82 9.47
C GLY A 10 6.92 13.36 10.08
N PHE A 11 7.39 12.17 9.72
CA PHE A 11 8.64 11.62 10.24
C PHE A 11 9.80 11.88 9.28
N GLY A 12 10.87 12.51 9.76
CA GLY A 12 12.10 12.71 8.99
C GLY A 12 11.97 13.66 7.79
N ALA A 13 11.13 14.68 7.88
CA ALA A 13 10.72 15.56 6.76
C ALA A 13 11.86 16.08 5.85
N PHE A 14 13.05 16.35 6.37
CA PHE A 14 14.19 16.87 5.62
C PHE A 14 15.39 15.92 5.60
N SER A 15 15.20 14.69 6.06
CA SER A 15 16.23 13.67 5.96
C SER A 15 16.34 13.16 4.51
N PRO A 16 17.53 12.94 3.95
CA PRO A 16 17.68 12.36 2.62
C PRO A 16 17.22 10.90 2.57
N GLU A 17 17.21 10.23 3.72
CA GLU A 17 16.82 8.84 3.86
C GLU A 17 15.95 8.64 5.10
N ILE A 18 15.00 7.74 5.02
CA ILE A 18 14.25 7.21 6.16
C ILE A 18 14.96 5.92 6.57
N VAL A 19 15.34 5.84 7.83
CA VAL A 19 15.99 4.65 8.41
C VAL A 19 14.97 3.93 9.27
N GLN A 20 14.63 2.71 8.89
CA GLN A 20 13.80 1.81 9.67
C GLN A 20 14.69 0.71 10.27
N PHE A 21 14.55 0.47 11.56
CA PHE A 21 15.25 -0.62 12.22
C PHE A 21 14.41 -1.89 12.16
N ALA A 22 14.96 -2.91 11.54
CA ALA A 22 14.37 -4.24 11.53
C ALA A 22 15.07 -5.12 12.55
N THR A 23 14.32 -5.85 13.34
CA THR A 23 14.84 -6.80 14.31
C THR A 23 14.56 -8.22 13.86
N LYS A 24 15.58 -9.06 13.88
CA LYS A 24 15.46 -10.49 13.60
C LYS A 24 15.87 -11.26 14.83
N ALA A 25 14.95 -12.07 15.36
CA ALA A 25 15.31 -12.99 16.42
C ALA A 25 16.27 -14.07 15.88
N THR A 26 17.40 -14.21 16.51
CA THR A 26 18.41 -15.24 16.23
C THR A 26 18.63 -16.05 17.49
N GLY A 27 19.22 -17.22 17.35
CA GLY A 27 19.54 -18.05 18.51
C GLY A 27 19.35 -19.53 18.24
N THR A 28 19.21 -20.25 19.32
CA THR A 28 19.13 -21.72 19.29
C THR A 28 17.71 -22.16 18.93
N ASP A 29 17.56 -23.19 18.10
CA ASP A 29 16.28 -23.81 17.80
C ASP A 29 15.57 -24.30 19.05
N PHE A 30 14.23 -24.22 19.06
CA PHE A 30 13.38 -24.67 20.17
C PHE A 30 13.75 -26.07 20.66
N LYS A 31 14.01 -27.01 19.73
CA LYS A 31 14.40 -28.39 20.08
C LYS A 31 15.72 -28.47 20.85
N SER A 32 16.67 -27.60 20.51
CA SER A 32 17.97 -27.52 21.18
C SER A 32 17.90 -26.82 22.54
N CYS A 33 16.84 -26.06 22.79
CA CYS A 33 16.55 -25.46 24.11
C CYS A 33 15.83 -26.45 25.08
N LEU A 34 15.40 -27.62 24.60
CA LEU A 34 14.74 -28.61 25.44
C LEU A 34 15.75 -29.44 26.20
N ILE A 35 15.77 -29.28 27.52
CA ILE A 35 16.64 -30.02 28.43
C ILE A 35 15.91 -31.30 28.89
N HIS A 36 16.56 -32.43 28.66
CA HIS A 36 16.04 -33.71 29.18
C HIS A 36 16.52 -33.92 30.64
N PRO A 37 15.62 -34.14 31.59
CA PRO A 37 16.00 -34.21 33.03
C PRO A 37 17.06 -35.27 33.38
N THR A 38 17.19 -36.29 32.56
CA THR A 38 18.12 -37.40 32.78
C THR A 38 19.42 -37.26 31.97
N ALA A 39 19.58 -36.25 31.14
CA ALA A 39 20.77 -36.10 30.30
C ALA A 39 22.01 -35.47 31.02
N GLY A 40 21.84 -35.02 32.25
CA GLY A 40 22.92 -34.48 33.07
C GLY A 40 23.66 -33.32 32.43
N ALA A 41 24.99 -33.27 32.62
CA ALA A 41 25.83 -32.20 32.20
C ALA A 41 26.05 -32.04 30.67
N LEU A 42 25.40 -32.90 29.85
CA LEU A 42 25.48 -32.80 28.39
C LEU A 42 24.45 -31.85 27.81
N ASN A 43 23.48 -31.37 28.62
CA ASN A 43 22.54 -30.36 28.20
C ASN A 43 23.23 -29.01 28.16
N GLN A 44 23.09 -28.32 27.03
CA GLN A 44 23.49 -26.92 26.88
C GLN A 44 22.24 -26.06 26.94
N ASP A 45 22.34 -24.94 27.63
CA ASP A 45 21.25 -23.94 27.61
C ASP A 45 21.18 -23.31 26.23
N GLY A 46 19.93 -23.18 25.73
CA GLY A 46 19.69 -22.41 24.53
C GLY A 46 19.87 -20.91 24.80
N TYR A 47 20.18 -20.15 23.77
CA TYR A 47 20.22 -18.70 23.85
C TYR A 47 19.35 -18.09 22.77
N THR A 48 18.81 -16.92 23.07
CA THR A 48 18.08 -16.08 22.11
C THR A 48 18.78 -14.75 22.02
N ASP A 49 19.03 -14.29 20.82
CA ASP A 49 19.64 -13.01 20.54
C ASP A 49 18.79 -12.24 19.51
N ILE A 50 19.09 -10.98 19.36
CA ILE A 50 18.41 -10.10 18.41
C ILE A 50 19.45 -9.47 17.50
N GLU A 51 19.33 -9.77 16.22
CA GLU A 51 20.07 -9.07 15.19
C GLU A 51 19.28 -7.82 14.78
N ILE A 52 19.91 -6.65 14.85
CA ILE A 52 19.32 -5.38 14.44
C ILE A 52 19.92 -4.99 13.10
N GLY A 53 19.07 -4.92 12.08
CA GLY A 53 19.42 -4.40 10.77
C GLY A 53 18.81 -3.03 10.54
N ASP A 54 19.43 -2.21 9.71
CA ASP A 54 18.89 -0.95 9.23
C ASP A 54 18.44 -1.10 7.78
N LEU A 55 17.21 -0.70 7.53
CA LEU A 55 16.65 -0.56 6.19
C LEU A 55 16.58 0.92 5.86
N LYS A 56 17.19 1.30 4.74
CA LYS A 56 17.26 2.69 4.28
C LYS A 56 16.44 2.88 3.03
N TYR A 57 15.50 3.80 3.11
CA TYR A 57 14.66 4.18 1.99
C TYR A 57 14.94 5.62 1.60
N PRO A 58 15.16 5.92 0.31
CA PRO A 58 15.37 7.28 -0.15
C PRO A 58 14.10 8.10 0.05
N ASN A 59 14.27 9.32 0.56
CA ASN A 59 13.19 10.25 0.72
C ASN A 59 13.08 11.14 -0.53
N ASN A 60 11.92 11.14 -1.16
CA ASN A 60 11.64 11.92 -2.37
C ASN A 60 10.71 13.09 -2.03
N PHE A 61 11.12 14.29 -2.41
CA PHE A 61 10.35 15.51 -2.17
C PHE A 61 9.52 15.88 -3.39
N PHE A 62 8.22 16.05 -3.18
CA PHE A 62 7.38 16.72 -4.17
C PHE A 62 7.60 18.22 -4.06
N ARG A 63 8.01 18.84 -5.16
CA ARG A 63 8.11 20.28 -5.27
C ARG A 63 7.39 20.74 -6.53
N ASP A 64 6.39 21.57 -6.37
CA ASP A 64 5.63 22.14 -7.48
C ASP A 64 5.39 23.63 -7.25
N THR A 65 5.42 24.40 -8.33
CA THR A 65 5.32 25.85 -8.29
C THR A 65 4.31 26.32 -9.32
N PHE A 66 3.48 27.26 -8.94
CA PHE A 66 2.67 28.00 -9.92
C PHE A 66 2.78 29.50 -9.73
N SER A 67 2.62 30.24 -10.80
CA SER A 67 2.59 31.70 -10.80
C SER A 67 1.18 32.23 -11.01
N VAL A 68 0.87 33.37 -10.41
CA VAL A 68 -0.34 34.13 -10.63
C VAL A 68 0.07 35.54 -11.06
N THR A 69 -0.32 35.91 -12.27
CA THR A 69 -0.01 37.24 -12.83
C THR A 69 -1.15 38.20 -12.52
N LYS A 70 -0.86 39.46 -12.25
CA LYS A 70 -1.88 40.49 -12.08
C LYS A 70 -2.75 40.67 -13.33
N GLU A 71 -2.16 40.57 -14.51
CA GLU A 71 -2.88 40.60 -15.78
C GLU A 71 -3.91 39.47 -15.86
N GLY A 72 -3.53 38.24 -15.49
CA GLY A 72 -4.44 37.08 -15.44
C GLY A 72 -5.60 37.27 -14.46
N GLN A 73 -5.34 37.89 -13.32
CA GLN A 73 -6.40 38.22 -12.34
C GLN A 73 -7.35 39.29 -12.87
N GLU A 74 -6.82 40.35 -13.51
CA GLU A 74 -7.65 41.40 -14.12
C GLU A 74 -8.50 40.87 -15.27
N ILE A 75 -7.95 40.00 -16.12
CA ILE A 75 -8.70 39.35 -17.21
C ILE A 75 -9.83 38.49 -16.63
N ALA A 76 -9.53 37.72 -15.58
CA ALA A 76 -10.54 36.91 -14.89
C ALA A 76 -11.67 37.77 -14.30
N ALA A 77 -11.32 38.89 -13.66
CA ALA A 77 -12.28 39.83 -13.10
C ALA A 77 -13.14 40.50 -14.19
N ARG A 78 -12.56 40.92 -15.31
CA ARG A 78 -13.28 41.51 -16.46
C ARG A 78 -14.25 40.54 -17.11
N ASN A 79 -13.87 39.25 -17.18
CA ASN A 79 -14.71 38.21 -17.76
C ASN A 79 -15.74 37.62 -16.76
N MET A 80 -15.88 38.21 -15.58
CA MET A 80 -16.78 37.74 -14.51
C MET A 80 -16.59 36.25 -14.22
N ILE A 81 -15.37 35.76 -14.22
CA ILE A 81 -15.07 34.37 -13.90
C ILE A 81 -15.43 34.14 -12.42
N PRO A 82 -16.33 33.17 -12.12
CA PRO A 82 -16.91 33.02 -10.78
C PRO A 82 -16.01 32.31 -9.77
N PHE A 83 -14.71 32.19 -10.05
CA PHE A 83 -13.76 31.52 -9.15
C PHE A 83 -12.45 32.28 -9.05
N ASP A 84 -11.76 32.09 -7.90
CA ASP A 84 -10.43 32.61 -7.68
C ASP A 84 -9.40 31.76 -8.45
N VAL A 85 -8.61 32.40 -9.31
CA VAL A 85 -7.55 31.76 -10.11
C VAL A 85 -6.50 31.10 -9.21
N TYR A 86 -6.21 31.71 -8.06
CA TYR A 86 -5.28 31.13 -7.08
C TYR A 86 -5.83 29.83 -6.49
N GLU A 87 -7.05 29.84 -6.01
CA GLU A 87 -7.69 28.65 -5.41
C GLU A 87 -7.78 27.50 -6.40
N GLU A 88 -8.12 27.77 -7.66
CA GLU A 88 -8.19 26.73 -8.69
C GLU A 88 -6.83 26.13 -9.02
N LYS A 89 -5.78 26.95 -9.09
CA LYS A 89 -4.42 26.46 -9.29
C LYS A 89 -3.94 25.64 -8.09
N GLU A 90 -4.25 26.07 -6.88
CA GLU A 90 -3.92 25.34 -5.65
C GLU A 90 -4.65 23.99 -5.61
N ARG A 91 -5.94 23.95 -5.95
CA ARG A 91 -6.72 22.73 -6.06
C ARG A 91 -6.16 21.76 -7.10
N ALA A 92 -5.71 22.29 -8.27
CA ALA A 92 -5.09 21.49 -9.30
C ALA A 92 -3.75 20.89 -8.84
N ARG A 93 -2.92 21.70 -8.14
CA ARG A 93 -1.65 21.26 -7.56
C ARG A 93 -1.84 20.17 -6.50
N TYR A 94 -2.78 20.38 -5.59
CA TYR A 94 -3.14 19.37 -4.59
C TYR A 94 -3.62 18.05 -5.22
N LYS A 95 -4.45 18.13 -6.25
CA LYS A 95 -4.90 16.95 -7.00
C LYS A 95 -3.74 16.23 -7.68
N LYS A 96 -2.79 16.97 -8.27
CA LYS A 96 -1.58 16.41 -8.86
C LYS A 96 -0.74 15.67 -7.82
N TRP A 97 -0.55 16.27 -6.63
CA TRP A 97 0.13 15.62 -5.52
C TRP A 97 -0.57 14.34 -5.07
N GLN A 98 -1.89 14.37 -4.88
CA GLN A 98 -2.65 13.18 -4.50
C GLN A 98 -2.53 12.03 -5.50
N LEU A 99 -2.58 12.34 -6.81
CA LEU A 99 -2.43 11.33 -7.86
C LEU A 99 -1.01 10.77 -7.89
N GLY A 100 0.00 11.65 -7.83
CA GLY A 100 1.40 11.21 -7.79
C GLY A 100 1.72 10.38 -6.55
N LEU A 101 1.16 10.73 -5.41
CA LEU A 101 1.29 9.95 -4.19
C LEU A 101 0.67 8.54 -4.33
N GLN A 102 -0.50 8.44 -4.99
CA GLN A 102 -1.09 7.13 -5.29
C GLN A 102 -0.20 6.30 -6.21
N ASP A 103 0.32 6.90 -7.29
CA ASP A 103 1.24 6.21 -8.20
C ASP A 103 2.47 5.68 -7.46
N ALA A 104 3.10 6.53 -6.63
CA ALA A 104 4.26 6.14 -5.82
C ALA A 104 3.94 5.02 -4.82
N TYR A 105 2.78 5.05 -4.17
CA TYR A 105 2.39 4.02 -3.21
C TYR A 105 2.08 2.66 -3.85
N PHE A 106 1.48 2.64 -5.04
CA PHE A 106 1.15 1.38 -5.69
C PHE A 106 2.28 0.82 -6.53
N LEU A 107 2.95 1.66 -7.29
CA LEU A 107 3.94 1.25 -8.29
C LEU A 107 5.39 1.56 -7.89
N GLY A 108 5.60 2.42 -6.88
CA GLY A 108 6.90 2.93 -6.54
C GLY A 108 7.38 4.01 -7.51
N LEU A 109 8.63 4.41 -7.34
CA LEU A 109 9.30 5.39 -8.20
C LEU A 109 10.52 4.71 -8.85
N ASP A 110 10.55 4.65 -10.16
CA ASP A 110 11.51 3.88 -10.94
C ASP A 110 12.99 4.22 -10.64
N ASP A 111 13.30 5.49 -10.39
CA ASP A 111 14.69 5.96 -10.24
C ASP A 111 15.20 5.93 -8.78
N ALA A 112 14.37 5.62 -7.80
CA ALA A 112 14.66 5.97 -6.41
C ALA A 112 14.74 4.79 -5.43
N ARG A 113 14.82 3.56 -5.89
CA ARG A 113 14.73 2.37 -5.02
C ARG A 113 13.49 2.39 -4.11
N SER A 114 12.48 3.12 -4.51
CA SER A 114 11.21 3.20 -3.80
C SER A 114 10.27 2.17 -4.40
N TYR A 115 9.95 1.17 -3.60
CA TYR A 115 9.01 0.12 -4.00
C TYR A 115 7.60 0.50 -3.57
N GLY A 116 6.63 0.23 -4.42
CA GLY A 116 5.21 0.37 -4.09
C GLY A 116 4.61 -0.94 -3.60
N LEU A 117 3.36 -0.89 -3.16
CA LEU A 117 2.63 -2.05 -2.66
C LEU A 117 2.62 -3.24 -3.65
N LEU A 118 2.61 -2.95 -4.96
CA LEU A 118 2.46 -3.97 -5.99
C LEU A 118 3.78 -4.45 -6.60
N ASN A 119 4.92 -3.88 -6.23
CA ASN A 119 6.22 -4.27 -6.79
C ASN A 119 7.31 -4.47 -5.73
N GLN A 120 6.92 -4.78 -4.50
CA GLN A 120 7.87 -5.14 -3.44
C GLN A 120 8.70 -6.36 -3.86
N PRO A 121 10.05 -6.28 -3.76
CA PRO A 121 10.92 -7.39 -4.15
C PRO A 121 10.74 -8.62 -3.26
N ASP A 122 10.40 -8.41 -1.99
CA ASP A 122 10.22 -9.49 -1.01
C ASP A 122 8.82 -10.09 -1.03
N ALA A 123 7.91 -9.55 -1.85
CA ALA A 123 6.57 -10.09 -1.99
C ALA A 123 6.59 -11.41 -2.76
N ILE A 124 5.97 -12.44 -2.20
CA ILE A 124 5.83 -13.71 -2.86
C ILE A 124 4.84 -13.60 -4.00
N VAL A 125 5.32 -13.81 -5.22
CA VAL A 125 4.50 -13.75 -6.44
C VAL A 125 4.17 -15.17 -6.90
N ASP A 126 2.90 -15.56 -6.81
CA ASP A 126 2.39 -16.82 -7.33
C ASP A 126 1.62 -16.59 -8.63
N THR A 127 2.21 -16.99 -9.74
CA THR A 127 1.58 -16.89 -11.08
C THR A 127 0.76 -18.12 -11.45
N SER A 128 0.85 -19.18 -10.66
CA SER A 128 0.15 -20.45 -10.92
C SER A 128 -1.23 -20.53 -10.31
N PHE A 129 -1.49 -19.70 -9.29
CA PHE A 129 -2.72 -19.75 -8.51
C PHE A 129 -3.94 -19.20 -9.27
N MET A 130 -3.76 -18.09 -9.98
CA MET A 130 -4.84 -17.45 -10.72
C MET A 130 -4.79 -17.87 -12.20
N THR A 131 -5.58 -18.86 -12.56
CA THR A 131 -5.71 -19.32 -13.96
C THR A 131 -6.80 -18.57 -14.73
N LYS A 132 -7.80 -18.05 -14.00
CA LYS A 132 -8.94 -17.27 -14.53
C LYS A 132 -9.17 -16.05 -13.66
N ASN A 133 -9.78 -15.02 -14.23
CA ASN A 133 -10.25 -13.87 -13.47
C ASN A 133 -11.48 -14.25 -12.61
N LEU A 134 -11.71 -13.55 -11.50
CA LEU A 134 -12.86 -13.84 -10.61
C LEU A 134 -14.21 -13.68 -11.35
N SER A 135 -14.27 -12.76 -12.29
CA SER A 135 -15.43 -12.52 -13.16
C SER A 135 -15.78 -13.70 -14.07
N GLU A 136 -14.81 -14.54 -14.40
CA GLU A 136 -14.94 -15.68 -15.31
C GLU A 136 -15.16 -17.01 -14.58
N MET A 137 -14.94 -17.04 -13.27
CA MET A 137 -15.09 -18.23 -12.44
C MET A 137 -16.56 -18.63 -12.26
N SER A 138 -16.83 -19.92 -12.28
CA SER A 138 -18.10 -20.48 -11.77
C SER A 138 -18.19 -20.34 -10.24
N ASP A 139 -19.36 -20.59 -9.66
CA ASP A 139 -19.53 -20.50 -8.20
C ASP A 139 -18.70 -21.57 -7.45
N ASP A 140 -18.58 -22.77 -8.03
CA ASP A 140 -17.76 -23.83 -7.46
C ASP A 140 -16.27 -23.48 -7.52
N GLU A 141 -15.79 -22.93 -8.66
CA GLU A 141 -14.41 -22.46 -8.82
C GLU A 141 -14.10 -21.31 -7.85
N PHE A 142 -15.05 -20.39 -7.67
CA PHE A 142 -14.90 -19.29 -6.72
C PHE A 142 -14.81 -19.80 -5.27
N SER A 143 -15.66 -20.75 -4.89
CA SER A 143 -15.61 -21.41 -3.56
C SER A 143 -14.26 -22.08 -3.33
N ALA A 144 -13.79 -22.85 -4.30
CA ALA A 144 -12.48 -23.52 -4.22
C ALA A 144 -11.34 -22.48 -4.09
N TRP A 145 -11.40 -21.41 -4.87
CA TRP A 145 -10.42 -20.31 -4.79
C TRP A 145 -10.39 -19.66 -3.40
N VAL A 146 -11.56 -19.36 -2.82
CA VAL A 146 -11.65 -18.77 -1.46
C VAL A 146 -11.06 -19.70 -0.40
N ALA A 147 -11.29 -20.99 -0.50
CA ALA A 147 -10.70 -21.97 0.42
C ALA A 147 -9.17 -22.07 0.25
N GLU A 148 -8.71 -22.11 -0.99
CA GLU A 148 -7.30 -22.27 -1.31
C GLU A 148 -6.45 -21.05 -0.94
N ILE A 149 -6.96 -19.83 -1.09
CA ILE A 149 -6.23 -18.60 -0.73
C ILE A 149 -5.82 -18.60 0.75
N ARG A 150 -6.71 -19.08 1.62
CA ARG A 150 -6.40 -19.21 3.07
C ARG A 150 -5.30 -20.24 3.32
N GLY A 151 -5.41 -21.39 2.67
CA GLY A 151 -4.42 -22.46 2.81
C GLY A 151 -3.03 -22.02 2.33
N ARG A 152 -2.95 -21.37 1.17
CA ARG A 152 -1.69 -20.88 0.61
C ARG A 152 -1.06 -19.80 1.48
N TYR A 153 -1.84 -18.82 1.93
CA TYR A 153 -1.34 -17.77 2.82
C TYR A 153 -0.80 -18.34 4.12
N ASN A 154 -1.53 -19.26 4.76
CA ASN A 154 -1.11 -19.90 6.01
C ASN A 154 0.16 -20.74 5.81
N ASN A 155 0.28 -21.44 4.69
CA ASN A 155 1.49 -22.22 4.38
C ASN A 155 2.70 -21.29 4.17
N THR A 156 2.50 -20.15 3.51
CA THR A 156 3.56 -19.16 3.26
C THR A 156 4.04 -18.51 4.56
N THR A 157 3.14 -18.23 5.49
CA THR A 157 3.46 -17.59 6.77
C THR A 157 3.73 -18.60 7.90
N ASN A 158 3.79 -19.90 7.61
CA ASN A 158 3.86 -20.96 8.62
C ASN A 158 2.78 -20.81 9.71
N SER A 159 1.59 -20.33 9.34
CA SER A 159 0.46 -20.03 10.23
C SER A 159 0.77 -19.02 11.35
N THR A 160 1.80 -18.20 11.21
CA THR A 160 2.14 -17.17 12.20
C THR A 160 1.32 -15.89 12.02
N ALA A 161 0.78 -15.67 10.83
CA ALA A 161 -0.02 -14.49 10.52
C ALA A 161 -1.22 -14.85 9.65
N ASN A 162 -2.35 -14.17 9.88
CA ASN A 162 -3.52 -14.23 9.02
C ASN A 162 -3.61 -12.94 8.19
N PHE A 163 -4.04 -13.06 6.94
CA PHE A 163 -4.31 -11.86 6.14
C PHE A 163 -5.59 -11.17 6.59
N ASN A 164 -5.63 -9.87 6.42
CA ASN A 164 -6.81 -9.06 6.68
C ASN A 164 -7.10 -8.05 5.56
N ARG A 165 -6.34 -8.08 4.46
CA ARG A 165 -6.60 -7.27 3.27
C ARG A 165 -6.49 -8.12 2.02
N ILE A 166 -7.44 -7.89 1.13
CA ILE A 166 -7.40 -8.39 -0.25
C ILE A 166 -7.57 -7.18 -1.16
N ALA A 167 -6.54 -6.86 -1.94
CA ALA A 167 -6.59 -5.81 -2.94
C ALA A 167 -6.83 -6.41 -4.32
N LEU A 168 -7.92 -5.96 -4.95
CA LEU A 168 -8.41 -6.48 -6.22
C LEU A 168 -8.31 -5.44 -7.34
N PRO A 169 -8.24 -5.87 -8.60
CA PRO A 169 -8.54 -5.01 -9.74
C PRO A 169 -9.96 -4.47 -9.65
N GLN A 170 -10.17 -3.22 -10.08
CA GLN A 170 -11.47 -2.55 -9.96
C GLN A 170 -12.62 -3.32 -10.64
N ALA A 171 -12.37 -3.84 -11.85
CA ALA A 171 -13.38 -4.61 -12.59
C ALA A 171 -13.77 -5.90 -11.87
N GLU A 172 -12.79 -6.58 -11.28
CA GLU A 172 -13.01 -7.81 -10.53
C GLU A 172 -13.78 -7.56 -9.23
N TYR A 173 -13.48 -6.45 -8.54
CA TYR A 173 -14.22 -6.05 -7.34
C TYR A 173 -15.71 -5.84 -7.63
N PHE A 174 -16.06 -5.16 -8.72
CA PHE A 174 -17.47 -4.97 -9.10
C PHE A 174 -18.13 -6.27 -9.58
N SER A 175 -17.37 -7.21 -10.12
CA SER A 175 -17.91 -8.51 -10.51
C SER A 175 -18.36 -9.37 -9.31
N LEU A 176 -17.87 -9.08 -8.11
CA LEU A 176 -18.27 -9.76 -6.88
C LEU A 176 -19.71 -9.47 -6.44
N ASP A 177 -20.38 -8.46 -7.02
CA ASP A 177 -21.78 -8.17 -6.73
C ASP A 177 -22.74 -9.17 -7.39
N ARG A 178 -22.23 -10.11 -8.20
CA ARG A 178 -23.02 -11.21 -8.75
C ARG A 178 -23.59 -12.10 -7.65
N PRO A 179 -24.81 -12.59 -7.83
CA PRO A 179 -25.39 -13.60 -6.94
C PRO A 179 -24.49 -14.84 -6.87
N PHE A 180 -24.38 -15.41 -5.69
CA PHE A 180 -23.67 -16.66 -5.44
C PHE A 180 -24.68 -17.76 -5.09
N GLY A 181 -24.80 -18.75 -5.96
CA GLY A 181 -25.80 -19.81 -5.80
C GLY A 181 -27.24 -19.33 -5.86
N THR A 182 -28.15 -20.09 -5.26
CA THR A 182 -29.61 -19.86 -5.25
C THR A 182 -30.10 -19.05 -4.04
N PHE A 183 -29.25 -18.71 -3.08
CA PHE A 183 -29.66 -18.17 -1.78
C PHE A 183 -29.63 -16.64 -1.67
N GLY A 184 -29.41 -15.92 -2.74
CA GLY A 184 -29.46 -14.44 -2.75
C GLY A 184 -28.27 -13.74 -2.05
N ILE A 185 -27.25 -14.49 -1.62
CA ILE A 185 -25.98 -13.90 -1.17
C ILE A 185 -25.10 -13.55 -2.38
N THR A 186 -24.20 -12.57 -2.23
CA THR A 186 -23.26 -12.21 -3.29
C THR A 186 -21.89 -12.82 -3.03
N ARG A 187 -21.08 -12.98 -4.10
CA ARG A 187 -19.68 -13.40 -3.96
C ARG A 187 -18.89 -12.46 -3.05
N ARG A 188 -19.25 -11.16 -3.05
CA ARG A 188 -18.66 -10.17 -2.13
C ARG A 188 -18.92 -10.55 -0.68
N GLN A 189 -20.14 -10.87 -0.30
CA GLN A 189 -20.47 -11.23 1.08
C GLN A 189 -19.70 -12.47 1.54
N VAL A 190 -19.56 -13.47 0.66
CA VAL A 190 -18.75 -14.68 0.96
C VAL A 190 -17.29 -14.31 1.23
N LEU A 191 -16.71 -13.47 0.38
CA LEU A 191 -15.31 -13.07 0.54
C LEU A 191 -15.10 -12.12 1.73
N GLU A 192 -16.03 -11.21 1.99
CA GLU A 192 -16.02 -10.32 3.15
C GLU A 192 -16.09 -11.09 4.47
N GLU A 193 -16.87 -12.18 4.55
CA GLU A 193 -16.94 -13.03 5.73
C GLU A 193 -15.57 -13.66 6.05
N VAL A 194 -14.85 -14.09 5.03
CA VAL A 194 -13.50 -14.66 5.17
C VAL A 194 -12.51 -13.63 5.73
N VAL A 195 -12.59 -12.39 5.25
CA VAL A 195 -11.67 -11.33 5.66
C VAL A 195 -12.07 -10.73 7.00
N ARG A 196 -13.38 -10.59 7.26
CA ARG A 196 -13.94 -10.06 8.52
C ARG A 196 -13.52 -10.86 9.75
N ALA A 197 -13.32 -12.18 9.62
CA ALA A 197 -12.84 -13.01 10.71
C ALA A 197 -11.50 -12.53 11.31
N ASN A 198 -10.75 -11.66 10.60
CA ASN A 198 -9.47 -11.08 11.00
C ASN A 198 -9.51 -9.54 11.01
N ASP A 199 -10.66 -8.92 11.28
CA ASP A 199 -10.89 -7.47 11.22
C ASP A 199 -10.48 -6.86 9.87
N GLY A 200 -10.76 -7.60 8.81
CA GLY A 200 -10.27 -7.28 7.49
C GLY A 200 -11.26 -6.58 6.57
N LYS A 201 -10.75 -6.12 5.43
CA LYS A 201 -11.48 -5.39 4.41
C LYS A 201 -11.00 -5.78 3.02
N ILE A 202 -11.92 -5.84 2.07
CA ILE A 202 -11.60 -5.93 0.64
C ILE A 202 -11.44 -4.52 0.10
N VAL A 203 -10.36 -4.27 -0.60
CA VAL A 203 -10.06 -2.99 -1.24
C VAL A 203 -9.84 -3.18 -2.74
N TYR A 204 -10.03 -2.14 -3.52
CA TYR A 204 -9.80 -2.21 -4.95
C TYR A 204 -9.00 -1.02 -5.46
N SER A 205 -8.20 -1.26 -6.48
CA SER A 205 -7.42 -0.21 -7.11
C SER A 205 -7.35 -0.41 -8.62
N ARG A 206 -7.33 0.70 -9.36
CA ARG A 206 -7.06 0.68 -10.79
C ARG A 206 -5.67 0.15 -11.13
N TYR A 207 -4.70 0.36 -10.24
CA TYR A 207 -3.31 -0.08 -10.41
C TYR A 207 -3.18 -1.61 -10.45
N ASN A 208 -4.05 -2.31 -9.76
CA ASN A 208 -4.09 -3.77 -9.77
C ASN A 208 -4.48 -4.36 -11.15
N THR A 209 -5.04 -3.55 -12.05
CA THR A 209 -5.56 -4.04 -13.33
C THR A 209 -4.46 -4.48 -14.28
N THR A 210 -3.29 -3.85 -14.22
CA THR A 210 -2.16 -4.09 -15.15
C THR A 210 -0.84 -4.38 -14.44
N ALA A 211 -0.83 -4.49 -13.12
CA ALA A 211 0.39 -4.65 -12.33
C ALA A 211 0.96 -6.07 -12.32
N GLY A 212 0.25 -7.04 -12.89
CA GLY A 212 0.72 -8.42 -13.00
C GLY A 212 1.68 -8.63 -14.16
N THR A 213 2.33 -9.77 -14.17
CA THR A 213 3.28 -10.17 -15.22
C THR A 213 2.61 -10.14 -16.60
N GLY A 214 3.21 -9.42 -17.54
CA GLY A 214 2.66 -9.24 -18.89
C GLY A 214 1.41 -8.35 -18.95
N GLY A 215 1.24 -7.41 -17.99
CA GLY A 215 0.11 -6.49 -17.95
C GLY A 215 -1.22 -7.13 -17.51
N LYS A 216 -1.15 -8.30 -16.89
CA LYS A 216 -2.33 -9.00 -16.35
C LYS A 216 -2.79 -8.39 -15.04
N PRO A 217 -4.03 -8.65 -14.62
CA PRO A 217 -4.52 -8.29 -13.30
C PRO A 217 -3.65 -8.89 -12.17
N ARG A 218 -3.39 -8.11 -11.13
CA ARG A 218 -2.70 -8.55 -9.93
C ARG A 218 -3.65 -8.51 -8.73
N TYR A 219 -3.69 -9.60 -8.01
CA TYR A 219 -4.40 -9.74 -6.74
C TYR A 219 -3.35 -9.71 -5.63
N ALA A 220 -3.54 -8.86 -4.63
CA ALA A 220 -2.63 -8.82 -3.49
C ALA A 220 -3.38 -9.21 -2.21
N VAL A 221 -2.77 -10.12 -1.47
CA VAL A 221 -3.30 -10.61 -0.19
C VAL A 221 -2.23 -10.41 0.86
N TYR A 222 -2.55 -9.63 1.89
CA TYR A 222 -1.56 -9.23 2.88
C TYR A 222 -2.19 -8.91 4.24
N ARG A 223 -1.37 -8.75 5.24
CA ARG A 223 -1.77 -8.25 6.55
C ARG A 223 -1.53 -6.74 6.62
N HIS A 224 -2.60 -6.00 6.84
CA HIS A 224 -2.59 -4.56 7.07
C HIS A 224 -2.27 -4.31 8.55
N ASP A 225 -1.00 -4.22 8.84
CA ASP A 225 -0.45 -4.02 10.18
C ASP A 225 0.94 -3.40 10.00
N ALA A 226 1.31 -2.41 10.81
CA ALA A 226 2.59 -1.73 10.70
C ALA A 226 3.81 -2.65 10.86
N ASP A 227 3.65 -3.77 11.58
CA ASP A 227 4.71 -4.79 11.72
C ASP A 227 5.00 -5.54 10.42
N TYR A 228 4.10 -5.52 9.43
CA TYR A 228 4.23 -6.26 8.17
C TYR A 228 4.37 -5.37 6.96
N ILE A 229 3.67 -4.26 6.94
CA ILE A 229 3.69 -3.30 5.85
C ILE A 229 3.37 -1.91 6.37
N GLU A 230 4.20 -0.94 6.03
CA GLU A 230 4.04 0.44 6.43
C GLU A 230 4.40 1.38 5.30
N GLY A 231 3.73 2.51 5.24
CA GLY A 231 4.01 3.56 4.28
C GLY A 231 4.36 4.87 4.97
N PHE A 232 5.39 5.56 4.51
CA PHE A 232 5.87 6.80 5.09
C PHE A 232 5.53 7.99 4.18
N ILE A 233 4.98 9.05 4.78
CA ILE A 233 4.85 10.37 4.17
C ILE A 233 5.66 11.34 5.02
N PRO A 234 6.95 11.54 4.71
CA PRO A 234 7.86 12.32 5.55
C PRO A 234 7.39 13.75 5.74
N LEU A 235 6.91 14.38 4.66
CA LEU A 235 6.35 15.72 4.70
C LEU A 235 4.95 15.71 4.05
N PRO A 236 3.89 15.96 4.82
CA PRO A 236 2.56 16.11 4.26
C PRO A 236 2.49 17.34 3.35
N TYR A 237 1.51 17.38 2.46
CA TYR A 237 1.30 18.52 1.57
C TYR A 237 1.19 19.82 2.36
N THR A 238 2.11 20.74 2.12
CA THR A 238 2.20 22.03 2.82
C THR A 238 2.31 23.15 1.80
N PRO A 239 1.20 23.82 1.45
CA PRO A 239 1.23 24.95 0.54
C PRO A 239 1.80 26.18 1.23
N TYR A 240 2.68 26.89 0.55
CA TYR A 240 3.17 28.20 0.99
C TYR A 240 2.32 29.32 0.37
N PRO A 241 2.13 30.44 1.08
CA PRO A 241 1.39 31.57 0.58
C PRO A 241 2.07 32.18 -0.66
N LEU A 242 1.29 32.95 -1.43
CA LEU A 242 1.82 33.73 -2.54
C LEU A 242 2.84 34.75 -2.05
N TYR A 243 3.97 34.84 -2.73
CA TYR A 243 4.97 35.90 -2.52
C TYR A 243 5.31 36.57 -3.85
N PRO A 244 5.54 37.90 -3.85
CA PRO A 244 5.86 38.64 -5.07
C PRO A 244 7.27 38.30 -5.55
N VAL A 245 7.41 38.01 -6.83
CA VAL A 245 8.69 37.84 -7.50
C VAL A 245 9.08 39.12 -8.22
N ASN A 246 8.09 39.80 -8.78
CA ASN A 246 8.23 41.11 -9.38
C ASN A 246 6.94 41.93 -9.19
N ALA A 247 6.84 43.11 -9.81
CA ALA A 247 5.69 44.00 -9.68
C ALA A 247 4.37 43.42 -10.23
N LEU A 248 4.44 42.41 -11.09
CA LEU A 248 3.30 41.86 -11.83
C LEU A 248 3.02 40.40 -11.51
N ASP A 249 4.02 39.67 -10.97
CA ASP A 249 3.94 38.21 -10.76
C ASP A 249 4.10 37.84 -9.30
N MET A 250 3.24 36.93 -8.85
CA MET A 250 3.32 36.26 -7.56
C MET A 250 3.50 34.76 -7.77
N ILE A 251 4.27 34.12 -6.92
CA ILE A 251 4.56 32.66 -6.97
C ILE A 251 4.15 32.01 -5.66
N SER A 252 3.57 30.83 -5.73
CA SER A 252 3.38 29.93 -4.61
C SER A 252 4.15 28.63 -4.85
N ASN A 253 4.82 28.16 -3.81
CA ASN A 253 5.53 26.89 -3.77
C ASN A 253 4.82 25.89 -2.83
N CYS A 254 5.11 24.60 -2.98
CA CYS A 254 4.83 23.58 -1.97
C CYS A 254 5.93 22.50 -1.99
#